data_c7a3b3f7b80e793b8b2fa767942cf8ab
#
_entry.id   c7a3b3f7b80e793b8b2fa767942cf8ab
#
_cell.length_a   1.000
_cell.length_b   1.000
_cell.length_c   1.000
_cell.angle_alpha   90.00
_cell.angle_beta   90.00
_cell.angle_gamma   90.00
#
_symmetry.space_group_name_H-M   'P 1'
#
loop_
_entity.id
_entity.type
_entity.pdbx_description
1 polymer ?
#
loop_
_entity_poly.entity_id
_entity_poly.type
_entity_poly.pdbx_seq_one_letter_code
_entity_poly.pdbx_strand_id
1 'polypeptide(L)'
;MDTLLGAHPEQRAAMDVFVGDPDPARLADLVRDASIVINGHTSMDAALLAAAPRLRSIIFLGSGPGSYIDLDAAERAGIAVHRIVNYGDRAIAEHSFALLLASARGVATMDREVRAGVWSPAEGMELGGKTLGVIGLGGIGREMVRIASGFGMKVLAWSRSGVDPKLPCEAASLDALLARSDAVSLHLALTPETRGFLGAERLARMKPSALLVNTARGALVDEPALLDALRSGRIRHAALDVFDAEPLPAGHPFTSLPNVTLTSHAAYKTREATERLLAAALAILDAERRRLPGAL
;
A
#
# COMPACT_ATOMS: atom_id res chain seq x y z
N MET A 1 -7.09 -9.03 -13.18
CA MET A 1 -8.41 -8.36 -13.27
C MET A 1 -9.18 -8.81 -14.50
N ASP A 2 -8.65 -8.67 -15.71
CA ASP A 2 -9.34 -9.02 -16.97
C ASP A 2 -9.80 -10.51 -17.00
N THR A 3 -8.94 -11.45 -16.60
CA THR A 3 -9.29 -12.88 -16.49
C THR A 3 -10.44 -13.14 -15.52
N LEU A 4 -10.50 -12.41 -14.40
CA LEU A 4 -11.58 -12.53 -13.43
C LEU A 4 -12.87 -11.87 -13.94
N LEU A 5 -12.74 -10.75 -14.67
CA LEU A 5 -13.89 -10.09 -15.29
C LEU A 5 -14.56 -10.99 -16.36
N GLY A 6 -13.81 -11.89 -16.97
CA GLY A 6 -14.36 -12.93 -17.86
C GLY A 6 -15.38 -13.86 -17.22
N ALA A 7 -15.38 -14.00 -15.89
CA ALA A 7 -16.41 -14.73 -15.14
C ALA A 7 -17.71 -13.94 -14.98
N HIS A 8 -17.75 -12.67 -15.41
CA HIS A 8 -18.90 -11.76 -15.36
C HIS A 8 -19.25 -11.25 -16.76
N PRO A 9 -19.74 -12.10 -17.68
CA PRO A 9 -19.87 -11.79 -19.09
C PRO A 9 -20.84 -10.63 -19.40
N GLU A 10 -21.92 -10.49 -18.62
CA GLU A 10 -22.89 -9.40 -18.81
C GLU A 10 -22.27 -8.04 -18.47
N GLN A 11 -21.58 -7.94 -17.33
CA GLN A 11 -20.87 -6.72 -16.94
C GLN A 11 -19.71 -6.42 -17.89
N ARG A 12 -18.98 -7.47 -18.32
CA ARG A 12 -17.87 -7.31 -19.29
C ARG A 12 -18.35 -6.79 -20.65
N ALA A 13 -19.48 -7.29 -21.15
CA ALA A 13 -20.06 -6.85 -22.41
C ALA A 13 -20.59 -5.40 -22.36
N ALA A 14 -20.92 -4.91 -21.17
CA ALA A 14 -21.46 -3.57 -20.95
C ALA A 14 -20.36 -2.54 -20.56
N MET A 15 -19.08 -2.85 -20.78
CA MET A 15 -17.92 -1.98 -20.48
C MET A 15 -16.90 -1.99 -21.60
N ASP A 16 -16.36 -0.82 -21.92
CA ASP A 16 -15.12 -0.69 -22.68
C ASP A 16 -13.96 -0.92 -21.73
N VAL A 17 -13.22 -2.01 -21.93
CA VAL A 17 -12.07 -2.35 -21.11
C VAL A 17 -10.78 -2.08 -21.84
N PHE A 18 -9.98 -1.16 -21.31
CA PHE A 18 -8.61 -0.92 -21.74
C PHE A 18 -7.63 -1.68 -20.82
N VAL A 19 -6.69 -2.40 -21.42
CA VAL A 19 -5.67 -3.16 -20.69
C VAL A 19 -4.32 -2.48 -20.88
N GLY A 20 -3.68 -2.09 -19.79
CA GLY A 20 -2.40 -1.40 -19.76
C GLY A 20 -2.52 0.04 -19.24
N ASP A 21 -1.42 0.78 -19.34
CA ASP A 21 -1.38 2.21 -19.00
C ASP A 21 -1.53 3.03 -20.29
N PRO A 22 -2.66 3.73 -20.47
CA PRO A 22 -2.85 4.58 -21.65
C PRO A 22 -1.96 5.82 -21.53
N ASP A 23 -1.41 6.26 -22.68
CA ASP A 23 -0.85 7.60 -22.74
C ASP A 23 -1.92 8.68 -22.50
N PRO A 24 -1.52 9.93 -22.16
CA PRO A 24 -2.48 10.98 -21.80
C PRO A 24 -3.53 11.29 -22.87
N ALA A 25 -3.17 11.24 -24.15
CA ALA A 25 -4.10 11.51 -25.27
C ALA A 25 -5.12 10.37 -25.38
N ARG A 26 -4.66 9.12 -25.31
CA ARG A 26 -5.54 7.95 -25.31
C ARG A 26 -6.45 7.92 -24.10
N LEU A 27 -5.95 8.29 -22.91
CA LEU A 27 -6.76 8.38 -21.69
C LEU A 27 -7.88 9.41 -21.84
N ALA A 28 -7.59 10.59 -22.39
CA ALA A 28 -8.58 11.62 -22.65
C ALA A 28 -9.69 11.15 -23.60
N ASP A 29 -9.32 10.39 -24.66
CA ASP A 29 -10.30 9.79 -25.57
C ASP A 29 -11.17 8.74 -24.88
N LEU A 30 -10.59 7.88 -24.05
CA LEU A 30 -11.32 6.84 -23.31
C LEU A 30 -12.35 7.41 -22.32
N VAL A 31 -12.05 8.53 -21.67
CA VAL A 31 -12.93 9.11 -20.65
C VAL A 31 -13.92 10.16 -21.17
N ARG A 32 -13.70 10.69 -22.40
CA ARG A 32 -14.48 11.80 -22.96
C ARG A 32 -15.98 11.58 -22.91
N ASP A 33 -16.41 10.40 -23.34
CA ASP A 33 -17.83 10.05 -23.44
C ASP A 33 -18.30 9.11 -22.32
N ALA A 34 -17.42 8.72 -21.41
CA ALA A 34 -17.74 7.84 -20.32
C ALA A 34 -18.59 8.56 -19.25
N SER A 35 -19.64 7.93 -18.78
CA SER A 35 -20.44 8.39 -17.64
C SER A 35 -19.90 7.85 -16.31
N ILE A 36 -19.34 6.65 -16.35
CA ILE A 36 -18.73 5.96 -15.20
C ILE A 36 -17.37 5.41 -15.64
N VAL A 37 -16.35 5.64 -14.83
CA VAL A 37 -15.00 5.10 -15.04
C VAL A 37 -14.64 4.19 -13.87
N ILE A 38 -14.14 2.99 -14.16
CA ILE A 38 -13.47 2.14 -13.18
C ILE A 38 -11.96 2.36 -13.36
N ASN A 39 -11.34 2.99 -12.36
CA ASN A 39 -9.92 3.38 -12.39
C ASN A 39 -9.08 2.52 -11.45
N GLY A 40 -7.98 1.97 -11.97
CA GLY A 40 -6.94 1.33 -11.17
C GLY A 40 -5.94 2.34 -10.61
N HIS A 41 -4.75 2.37 -11.21
CA HIS A 41 -3.64 3.26 -10.78
C HIS A 41 -3.31 4.36 -11.81
N THR A 42 -4.24 4.64 -12.73
CA THR A 42 -4.05 5.69 -13.74
C THR A 42 -4.31 7.07 -13.14
N SER A 43 -3.42 8.03 -13.38
CA SER A 43 -3.57 9.41 -12.90
C SER A 43 -4.72 10.12 -13.61
N MET A 44 -5.59 10.77 -12.85
CA MET A 44 -6.71 11.58 -13.33
C MET A 44 -6.63 12.98 -12.71
N ASP A 45 -5.94 13.87 -13.39
CA ASP A 45 -5.75 15.25 -12.95
C ASP A 45 -6.95 16.17 -13.26
N ALA A 46 -6.90 17.42 -12.80
CA ALA A 46 -7.95 18.40 -13.01
C ALA A 46 -8.23 18.67 -14.49
N ALA A 47 -7.20 18.64 -15.34
CA ALA A 47 -7.37 18.92 -16.78
C ALA A 47 -8.15 17.79 -17.46
N LEU A 48 -7.81 16.53 -17.15
CA LEU A 48 -8.53 15.37 -17.66
C LEU A 48 -9.99 15.34 -17.20
N LEU A 49 -10.25 15.63 -15.91
CA LEU A 49 -11.61 15.64 -15.36
C LEU A 49 -12.47 16.75 -15.99
N ALA A 50 -11.88 17.91 -16.26
CA ALA A 50 -12.55 19.02 -16.96
C ALA A 50 -12.85 18.68 -18.43
N ALA A 51 -12.03 17.83 -19.08
CA ALA A 51 -12.23 17.40 -20.46
C ALA A 51 -13.24 16.25 -20.62
N ALA A 52 -13.81 15.74 -19.52
CA ALA A 52 -14.79 14.63 -19.48
C ALA A 52 -16.20 15.12 -19.06
N PRO A 53 -16.93 15.89 -19.90
CA PRO A 53 -18.19 16.55 -19.49
C PRO A 53 -19.34 15.58 -19.15
N ARG A 54 -19.25 14.34 -19.60
CA ARG A 54 -20.25 13.29 -19.32
C ARG A 54 -19.94 12.48 -18.07
N LEU A 55 -18.71 12.56 -17.54
CA LEU A 55 -18.29 11.79 -16.37
C LEU A 55 -19.08 12.18 -15.11
N ARG A 56 -19.63 11.22 -14.43
CA ARG A 56 -20.46 11.40 -13.22
C ARG A 56 -19.93 10.59 -12.03
N SER A 57 -19.21 9.52 -12.30
CA SER A 57 -18.74 8.62 -11.25
C SER A 57 -17.39 8.00 -11.61
N ILE A 58 -16.49 7.92 -10.64
CA ILE A 58 -15.24 7.18 -10.71
C ILE A 58 -15.24 6.13 -9.61
N ILE A 59 -15.04 4.87 -9.98
CA ILE A 59 -14.90 3.74 -9.05
C ILE A 59 -13.42 3.41 -8.98
N PHE A 60 -12.77 3.84 -7.92
CA PHE A 60 -11.34 3.58 -7.73
C PHE A 60 -11.12 2.18 -7.16
N LEU A 61 -10.29 1.38 -7.84
CA LEU A 61 -9.94 0.02 -7.45
C LEU A 61 -8.91 0.02 -6.32
N GLY A 62 -9.30 0.56 -5.17
CA GLY A 62 -8.43 0.68 -4.01
C GLY A 62 -9.01 1.57 -2.92
N SER A 63 -8.27 1.71 -1.83
CA SER A 63 -8.69 2.47 -0.64
C SER A 63 -8.24 3.94 -0.63
N GLY A 64 -7.25 4.31 -1.46
CA GLY A 64 -6.60 5.63 -1.46
C GLY A 64 -6.69 6.35 -2.81
N PRO A 65 -7.86 6.81 -3.27
CA PRO A 65 -8.03 7.46 -4.57
C PRO A 65 -7.21 8.75 -4.72
N GLY A 66 -6.99 9.50 -3.64
CA GLY A 66 -6.28 10.77 -3.69
C GLY A 66 -4.80 10.69 -4.09
N SER A 67 -4.24 9.49 -4.23
CA SER A 67 -2.90 9.31 -4.81
C SER A 67 -2.91 9.32 -6.35
N TYR A 68 -4.09 9.20 -6.96
CA TYR A 68 -4.25 9.05 -8.41
C TYR A 68 -5.30 9.99 -9.01
N ILE A 69 -6.24 10.48 -8.21
CA ILE A 69 -7.35 11.31 -8.66
C ILE A 69 -7.30 12.64 -7.92
N ASP A 70 -7.40 13.75 -8.66
CA ASP A 70 -7.62 15.07 -8.08
C ASP A 70 -9.03 15.14 -7.51
N LEU A 71 -9.13 14.88 -6.20
CA LEU A 71 -10.42 14.80 -5.50
C LEU A 71 -11.14 16.15 -5.45
N ASP A 72 -10.38 17.25 -5.31
CA ASP A 72 -10.96 18.58 -5.27
C ASP A 72 -11.52 18.98 -6.65
N ALA A 73 -10.83 18.61 -7.71
CA ALA A 73 -11.34 18.82 -9.08
C ALA A 73 -12.57 17.96 -9.37
N ALA A 74 -12.57 16.69 -8.92
CA ALA A 74 -13.71 15.81 -9.06
C ALA A 74 -14.96 16.35 -8.34
N GLU A 75 -14.79 16.85 -7.10
CA GLU A 75 -15.87 17.47 -6.32
C GLU A 75 -16.41 18.72 -7.02
N ARG A 76 -15.54 19.62 -7.48
CA ARG A 76 -15.95 20.83 -8.24
C ARG A 76 -16.71 20.49 -9.54
N ALA A 77 -16.35 19.38 -10.18
CA ALA A 77 -17.01 18.89 -11.39
C ALA A 77 -18.31 18.09 -11.10
N GLY A 78 -18.66 17.87 -9.84
CA GLY A 78 -19.81 17.06 -9.44
C GLY A 78 -19.64 15.56 -9.74
N ILE A 79 -18.38 15.07 -9.81
CA ILE A 79 -18.04 13.67 -10.07
C ILE A 79 -17.93 12.94 -8.74
N ALA A 80 -18.76 11.90 -8.54
CA ALA A 80 -18.67 11.05 -7.36
C ALA A 80 -17.42 10.14 -7.45
N VAL A 81 -16.60 10.11 -6.39
CA VAL A 81 -15.44 9.21 -6.33
C VAL A 81 -15.69 8.14 -5.27
N HIS A 82 -15.83 6.90 -5.71
CA HIS A 82 -16.01 5.73 -4.86
C HIS A 82 -14.66 5.05 -4.61
N ARG A 83 -14.43 4.63 -3.37
CA ARG A 83 -13.26 3.84 -2.98
C ARG A 83 -13.70 2.48 -2.45
N ILE A 84 -12.86 1.48 -2.61
CA ILE A 84 -13.12 0.14 -2.08
C ILE A 84 -12.16 -0.11 -0.92
N VAL A 85 -12.71 -0.44 0.24
CA VAL A 85 -11.96 -0.69 1.48
C VAL A 85 -12.09 -2.15 1.91
N ASN A 86 -11.18 -2.62 2.75
CA ASN A 86 -11.20 -3.95 3.40
C ASN A 86 -11.10 -5.15 2.45
N TYR A 87 -10.85 -4.94 1.16
CA TYR A 87 -10.74 -6.04 0.19
C TYR A 87 -9.42 -6.81 0.31
N GLY A 88 -8.35 -6.12 0.72
CA GLY A 88 -6.98 -6.63 0.75
C GLY A 88 -6.36 -6.71 2.15
N ASP A 89 -7.09 -6.43 3.23
CA ASP A 89 -6.52 -6.27 4.57
C ASP A 89 -5.67 -7.47 4.99
N ARG A 90 -6.19 -8.68 4.79
CA ARG A 90 -5.47 -9.92 5.09
C ARG A 90 -4.25 -10.13 4.19
N ALA A 91 -4.43 -9.96 2.88
CA ALA A 91 -3.35 -10.14 1.90
C ALA A 91 -2.18 -9.17 2.15
N ILE A 92 -2.49 -7.89 2.41
CA ILE A 92 -1.49 -6.87 2.70
C ILE A 92 -0.77 -7.16 4.02
N ALA A 93 -1.48 -7.59 5.06
CA ALA A 93 -0.86 -7.96 6.33
C ALA A 93 0.06 -9.18 6.19
N GLU A 94 -0.35 -10.21 5.45
CA GLU A 94 0.48 -11.38 5.14
C GLU A 94 1.74 -10.99 4.36
N HIS A 95 1.61 -10.13 3.36
CA HIS A 95 2.76 -9.63 2.59
C HIS A 95 3.70 -8.79 3.47
N SER A 96 3.16 -7.92 4.34
CA SER A 96 3.95 -7.14 5.30
C SER A 96 4.74 -8.06 6.24
N PHE A 97 4.11 -9.13 6.71
CA PHE A 97 4.77 -10.10 7.58
C PHE A 97 5.79 -10.95 6.82
N ALA A 98 5.53 -11.31 5.55
CA ALA A 98 6.50 -11.98 4.69
C ALA A 98 7.73 -11.10 4.44
N LEU A 99 7.55 -9.81 4.19
CA LEU A 99 8.64 -8.84 4.07
C LEU A 99 9.43 -8.70 5.37
N LEU A 100 8.74 -8.70 6.52
CA LEU A 100 9.39 -8.70 7.84
C LEU A 100 10.29 -9.94 8.02
N LEU A 101 9.78 -11.13 7.71
CA LEU A 101 10.53 -12.39 7.77
C LEU A 101 11.71 -12.39 6.78
N ALA A 102 11.48 -11.95 5.54
CA ALA A 102 12.53 -11.85 4.53
C ALA A 102 13.68 -10.94 4.97
N SER A 103 13.36 -9.80 5.59
CA SER A 103 14.34 -8.85 6.13
C SER A 103 15.05 -9.41 7.36
N ALA A 104 14.32 -10.03 8.29
CA ALA A 104 14.89 -10.62 9.49
C ALA A 104 15.91 -11.73 9.18
N ARG A 105 15.71 -12.47 8.08
CA ARG A 105 16.53 -13.62 7.70
C ARG A 105 17.44 -13.37 6.48
N GLY A 106 17.40 -12.18 5.87
CA GLY A 106 18.22 -11.85 4.70
C GLY A 106 17.87 -12.66 3.44
N VAL A 107 16.64 -13.14 3.32
CA VAL A 107 16.23 -14.10 2.27
C VAL A 107 16.48 -13.54 0.86
N ALA A 108 16.06 -12.29 0.59
CA ALA A 108 16.19 -11.67 -0.71
C ALA A 108 17.68 -11.44 -1.11
N THR A 109 18.53 -11.17 -0.14
CA THR A 109 19.98 -11.00 -0.37
C THR A 109 20.63 -12.35 -0.69
N MET A 110 20.38 -13.36 0.14
CA MET A 110 20.93 -14.72 -0.08
C MET A 110 20.45 -15.34 -1.40
N ASP A 111 19.17 -15.12 -1.80
CA ASP A 111 18.66 -15.61 -3.09
C ASP A 111 19.47 -15.00 -4.26
N ARG A 112 19.71 -13.67 -4.24
CA ARG A 112 20.51 -13.01 -5.28
C ARG A 112 21.96 -13.53 -5.31
N GLU A 113 22.58 -13.69 -4.14
CA GLU A 113 23.97 -14.17 -4.01
C GLU A 113 24.11 -15.60 -4.54
N VAL A 114 23.25 -16.51 -4.12
CA VAL A 114 23.28 -17.92 -4.59
C VAL A 114 23.07 -18.00 -6.10
N ARG A 115 22.16 -17.21 -6.69
CA ARG A 115 21.97 -17.14 -8.15
C ARG A 115 23.19 -16.55 -8.87
N ALA A 116 23.96 -15.70 -8.21
CA ALA A 116 25.22 -15.15 -8.70
C ALA A 116 26.43 -16.08 -8.44
N GLY A 117 26.22 -17.29 -7.89
CA GLY A 117 27.27 -18.23 -7.57
C GLY A 117 28.03 -17.94 -6.30
N VAL A 118 27.52 -17.04 -5.45
CA VAL A 118 28.10 -16.67 -4.16
C VAL A 118 27.42 -17.46 -3.04
N TRP A 119 28.22 -18.19 -2.26
CA TRP A 119 27.75 -18.98 -1.11
C TRP A 119 28.17 -18.26 0.18
N SER A 120 27.29 -17.37 0.69
CA SER A 120 27.56 -16.56 1.89
C SER A 120 26.36 -16.62 2.84
N PRO A 121 26.37 -17.48 3.88
CA PRO A 121 25.28 -17.54 4.84
C PRO A 121 25.22 -16.25 5.67
N ALA A 122 24.06 -15.59 5.68
CA ALA A 122 23.82 -14.40 6.46
C ALA A 122 23.32 -14.74 7.88
N GLU A 123 23.85 -14.04 8.88
CA GLU A 123 23.30 -14.10 10.24
C GLU A 123 21.96 -13.34 10.30
N GLY A 124 20.89 -14.06 10.65
CA GLY A 124 19.53 -13.54 10.76
C GLY A 124 19.14 -13.19 12.20
N MET A 125 17.89 -12.74 12.33
CA MET A 125 17.21 -12.46 13.60
C MET A 125 16.02 -13.42 13.76
N GLU A 126 15.86 -14.04 14.92
CA GLU A 126 14.62 -14.69 15.30
C GLU A 126 13.58 -13.64 15.71
N LEU A 127 12.34 -13.78 15.23
CA LEU A 127 11.26 -12.85 15.56
C LEU A 127 10.44 -13.31 16.77
N GLY A 128 10.43 -14.59 17.10
CA GLY A 128 9.79 -15.09 18.31
C GLY A 128 10.29 -14.37 19.57
N GLY A 129 9.36 -13.88 20.40
CA GLY A 129 9.67 -13.08 21.59
C GLY A 129 10.15 -11.65 21.35
N LYS A 130 10.43 -11.25 20.10
CA LYS A 130 10.76 -9.86 19.73
C LYS A 130 9.51 -8.97 19.73
N THR A 131 9.73 -7.67 19.76
CA THR A 131 8.66 -6.68 19.79
C THR A 131 8.39 -6.10 18.41
N LEU A 132 7.16 -6.22 17.92
CA LEU A 132 6.67 -5.53 16.73
C LEU A 132 5.89 -4.27 17.13
N GLY A 133 6.28 -3.11 16.61
CA GLY A 133 5.50 -1.89 16.68
C GLY A 133 4.59 -1.76 15.46
N VAL A 134 3.27 -1.72 15.69
CA VAL A 134 2.26 -1.52 14.64
C VAL A 134 1.75 -0.10 14.72
N ILE A 135 2.00 0.69 13.66
CA ILE A 135 1.57 2.08 13.57
C ILE A 135 0.38 2.19 12.63
N GLY A 136 -0.80 2.45 13.20
CA GLY A 136 -2.09 2.45 12.51
C GLY A 136 -2.84 1.13 12.68
N LEU A 137 -4.08 1.22 13.19
CA LEU A 137 -4.96 0.07 13.50
C LEU A 137 -6.25 0.08 12.66
N GLY A 138 -6.11 0.39 11.37
CA GLY A 138 -7.13 0.06 10.37
C GLY A 138 -7.25 -1.46 10.18
N GLY A 139 -7.98 -1.90 9.17
CA GLY A 139 -8.16 -3.34 8.89
C GLY A 139 -6.82 -4.08 8.77
N ILE A 140 -5.87 -3.55 7.98
CA ILE A 140 -4.54 -4.13 7.76
C ILE A 140 -3.74 -4.21 9.07
N GLY A 141 -3.67 -3.12 9.84
CA GLY A 141 -2.91 -3.11 11.10
C GLY A 141 -3.47 -4.08 12.13
N ARG A 142 -4.79 -4.24 12.21
CA ARG A 142 -5.44 -5.25 13.07
C ARG A 142 -5.08 -6.67 12.66
N GLU A 143 -5.03 -6.97 11.37
CA GLU A 143 -4.59 -8.27 10.86
C GLU A 143 -3.10 -8.50 11.16
N MET A 144 -2.24 -7.48 10.98
CA MET A 144 -0.82 -7.55 11.32
C MET A 144 -0.59 -7.86 12.81
N VAL A 145 -1.37 -7.24 13.71
CA VAL A 145 -1.36 -7.56 15.15
C VAL A 145 -1.67 -9.03 15.40
N ARG A 146 -2.72 -9.57 14.75
CA ARG A 146 -3.12 -10.99 14.92
C ARG A 146 -2.05 -11.94 14.42
N ILE A 147 -1.48 -11.68 13.23
CA ILE A 147 -0.44 -12.52 12.64
C ILE A 147 0.80 -12.52 13.55
N ALA A 148 1.29 -11.35 13.94
CA ALA A 148 2.49 -11.23 14.75
C ALA A 148 2.32 -11.86 16.15
N SER A 149 1.17 -11.66 16.79
CA SER A 149 0.86 -12.30 18.07
C SER A 149 0.78 -13.82 17.95
N GLY A 150 0.13 -14.33 16.89
CA GLY A 150 0.08 -15.77 16.59
C GLY A 150 1.46 -16.39 16.29
N PHE A 151 2.40 -15.58 15.80
CA PHE A 151 3.79 -15.97 15.57
C PHE A 151 4.66 -15.94 16.85
N GLY A 152 4.11 -15.47 17.97
CA GLY A 152 4.83 -15.37 19.24
C GLY A 152 5.62 -14.10 19.45
N MET A 153 5.34 -13.04 18.67
CA MET A 153 5.91 -11.71 18.90
C MET A 153 5.13 -10.96 20.00
N LYS A 154 5.80 -10.07 20.72
CA LYS A 154 5.16 -9.03 21.52
C LYS A 154 4.73 -7.91 20.58
N VAL A 155 3.50 -7.41 20.72
CA VAL A 155 3.01 -6.36 19.84
C VAL A 155 2.72 -5.09 20.63
N LEU A 156 3.36 -3.99 20.24
CA LEU A 156 3.02 -2.63 20.65
C LEU A 156 2.20 -1.98 19.54
N ALA A 157 1.15 -1.28 19.86
CA ALA A 157 0.31 -0.64 18.87
C ALA A 157 0.07 0.84 19.19
N TRP A 158 0.07 1.65 18.15
CA TRP A 158 -0.32 3.04 18.21
C TRP A 158 -1.33 3.38 17.11
N SER A 159 -2.37 4.10 17.47
CA SER A 159 -3.35 4.65 16.54
C SER A 159 -3.90 5.97 17.08
N ARG A 160 -4.16 6.93 16.19
CA ARG A 160 -4.77 8.22 16.55
C ARG A 160 -6.15 8.05 17.22
N SER A 161 -6.92 7.05 16.82
CA SER A 161 -8.24 6.73 17.37
C SER A 161 -8.20 5.82 18.60
N GLY A 162 -7.01 5.54 19.14
CA GLY A 162 -6.83 4.61 20.25
C GLY A 162 -6.66 3.16 19.82
N VAL A 163 -6.46 2.29 20.80
CA VAL A 163 -6.22 0.85 20.62
C VAL A 163 -7.39 0.08 21.21
N ASP A 164 -8.01 -0.78 20.41
CA ASP A 164 -9.07 -1.68 20.86
C ASP A 164 -8.50 -2.68 21.90
N PRO A 165 -9.01 -2.71 23.15
CA PRO A 165 -8.49 -3.59 24.19
C PRO A 165 -8.67 -5.09 23.91
N LYS A 166 -9.48 -5.44 22.90
CA LYS A 166 -9.67 -6.84 22.47
C LYS A 166 -8.56 -7.34 21.56
N LEU A 167 -7.71 -6.46 21.05
CA LEU A 167 -6.57 -6.86 20.24
C LEU A 167 -5.45 -7.41 21.12
N PRO A 168 -4.74 -8.46 20.70
CA PRO A 168 -3.63 -9.05 21.44
C PRO A 168 -2.36 -8.18 21.30
N CYS A 169 -2.41 -6.95 21.82
CA CYS A 169 -1.31 -5.98 21.79
C CYS A 169 -1.38 -5.03 22.98
N GLU A 170 -0.24 -4.42 23.31
CA GLU A 170 -0.11 -3.34 24.28
C GLU A 170 -0.27 -1.99 23.58
N ALA A 171 -1.13 -1.13 24.10
CA ALA A 171 -1.22 0.25 23.65
C ALA A 171 0.02 1.04 24.13
N ALA A 172 0.69 1.75 23.24
CA ALA A 172 1.87 2.54 23.57
C ALA A 172 1.81 3.94 22.96
N SER A 173 2.51 4.91 23.56
CA SER A 173 2.79 6.16 22.87
C SER A 173 3.69 5.90 21.68
N LEU A 174 3.65 6.78 20.67
CA LEU A 174 4.48 6.63 19.46
C LEU A 174 5.97 6.52 19.82
N ASP A 175 6.44 7.35 20.71
CA ASP A 175 7.84 7.38 21.13
C ASP A 175 8.26 6.08 21.85
N ALA A 176 7.42 5.58 22.75
CA ALA A 176 7.66 4.30 23.43
C ALA A 176 7.63 3.13 22.45
N LEU A 177 6.72 3.14 21.48
CA LEU A 177 6.64 2.14 20.43
C LEU A 177 7.94 2.12 19.62
N LEU A 178 8.40 3.27 19.10
CA LEU A 178 9.62 3.36 18.30
C LEU A 178 10.86 2.90 19.09
N ALA A 179 11.00 3.33 20.34
CA ALA A 179 12.17 3.01 21.17
C ALA A 179 12.23 1.53 21.61
N ARG A 180 11.06 0.88 21.80
CA ARG A 180 10.97 -0.49 22.31
C ARG A 180 10.90 -1.56 21.23
N SER A 181 10.53 -1.21 20.00
CA SER A 181 10.30 -2.18 18.93
C SER A 181 11.60 -2.69 18.28
N ASP A 182 11.64 -3.98 18.00
CA ASP A 182 12.68 -4.64 17.21
C ASP A 182 12.33 -4.60 15.71
N ALA A 183 11.05 -4.41 15.41
CA ALA A 183 10.54 -4.14 14.07
C ALA A 183 9.37 -3.14 14.15
N VAL A 184 9.22 -2.30 13.14
CA VAL A 184 8.12 -1.33 13.01
C VAL A 184 7.42 -1.54 11.68
N SER A 185 6.10 -1.61 11.68
CA SER A 185 5.27 -1.75 10.47
C SER A 185 4.25 -0.61 10.37
N LEU A 186 4.23 0.05 9.19
CA LEU A 186 3.39 1.22 8.94
C LEU A 186 2.08 0.80 8.24
N HIS A 187 0.94 1.23 8.81
CA HIS A 187 -0.41 0.97 8.29
C HIS A 187 -1.30 2.23 8.40
N LEU A 188 -0.72 3.39 8.11
CA LEU A 188 -1.42 4.67 8.08
C LEU A 188 -1.94 4.98 6.67
N ALA A 189 -3.03 5.74 6.60
CA ALA A 189 -3.41 6.42 5.38
C ALA A 189 -2.47 7.61 5.14
N LEU A 190 -2.15 7.89 3.87
CA LEU A 190 -1.43 9.11 3.49
C LEU A 190 -2.41 10.27 3.45
N THR A 191 -2.13 11.28 4.25
CA THR A 191 -2.82 12.58 4.29
C THR A 191 -1.77 13.67 4.40
N PRO A 192 -2.12 14.97 4.25
CA PRO A 192 -1.17 16.06 4.49
C PRO A 192 -0.46 15.94 5.87
N GLU A 193 -1.18 15.51 6.91
CA GLU A 193 -0.66 15.40 8.28
C GLU A 193 0.24 14.17 8.48
N THR A 194 0.10 13.14 7.64
CA THR A 194 0.90 11.91 7.73
C THR A 194 2.01 11.83 6.70
N ARG A 195 2.11 12.78 5.78
CA ARG A 195 3.26 12.90 4.87
C ARG A 195 4.54 13.14 5.67
N GLY A 196 5.57 12.34 5.40
CA GLY A 196 6.82 12.39 6.16
C GLY A 196 6.67 12.01 7.63
N PHE A 197 5.61 11.26 7.97
CA PHE A 197 5.32 10.86 9.35
C PHE A 197 6.54 10.23 10.03
N LEU A 198 7.28 9.39 9.34
CA LEU A 198 8.52 8.80 9.83
C LEU A 198 9.71 9.55 9.25
N GLY A 199 9.98 10.74 9.78
CA GLY A 199 11.14 11.57 9.45
C GLY A 199 12.37 11.25 10.30
N ALA A 200 13.47 12.02 10.10
CA ALA A 200 14.77 11.79 10.73
C ALA A 200 14.69 11.64 12.26
N GLU A 201 13.93 12.50 12.93
CA GLU A 201 13.78 12.45 14.40
C GLU A 201 13.15 11.14 14.87
N ARG A 202 12.09 10.68 14.21
CA ARG A 202 11.43 9.41 14.57
C ARG A 202 12.25 8.18 14.20
N LEU A 203 12.93 8.21 13.05
CA LEU A 203 13.88 7.16 12.67
C LEU A 203 15.03 7.07 13.69
N ALA A 204 15.51 8.21 14.22
CA ALA A 204 16.53 8.24 15.25
C ALA A 204 16.09 7.64 16.60
N ARG A 205 14.79 7.53 16.88
CA ARG A 205 14.24 6.89 18.07
C ARG A 205 14.16 5.37 17.97
N MET A 206 14.21 4.80 16.76
CA MET A 206 14.19 3.36 16.56
C MET A 206 15.50 2.73 17.07
N LYS A 207 15.47 1.45 17.43
CA LYS A 207 16.69 0.71 17.77
C LYS A 207 17.59 0.61 16.53
N PRO A 208 18.95 0.65 16.69
CA PRO A 208 19.86 0.41 15.56
C PRO A 208 19.67 -0.98 14.92
N SER A 209 19.23 -1.96 15.68
CA SER A 209 18.91 -3.30 15.19
C SER A 209 17.50 -3.42 14.58
N ALA A 210 16.72 -2.35 14.56
CA ALA A 210 15.31 -2.41 14.13
C ALA A 210 15.14 -2.64 12.63
N LEU A 211 14.06 -3.32 12.29
CA LEU A 211 13.56 -3.49 10.93
C LEU A 211 12.38 -2.53 10.71
N LEU A 212 12.31 -1.92 9.52
CA LEU A 212 11.18 -1.11 9.10
C LEU A 212 10.42 -1.82 7.97
N VAL A 213 9.11 -1.91 8.06
CA VAL A 213 8.23 -2.42 6.98
C VAL A 213 7.25 -1.32 6.56
N ASN A 214 7.21 -1.02 5.27
CA ASN A 214 6.22 -0.10 4.70
C ASN A 214 5.53 -0.72 3.48
N THR A 215 4.27 -1.08 3.64
CA THR A 215 3.35 -1.54 2.60
C THR A 215 2.14 -0.60 2.47
N ALA A 216 2.23 0.58 3.09
CA ALA A 216 1.13 1.55 3.08
C ALA A 216 1.27 2.58 1.95
N ARG A 217 2.16 3.59 2.11
CA ARG A 217 2.50 4.58 1.07
C ARG A 217 3.95 5.05 1.27
N GLY A 218 4.69 5.26 0.17
CA GLY A 218 6.08 5.73 0.23
C GLY A 218 6.22 7.02 1.00
N ALA A 219 5.43 8.02 0.66
CA ALA A 219 5.44 9.36 1.26
C ALA A 219 5.09 9.45 2.77
N LEU A 220 4.77 8.33 3.43
CA LEU A 220 4.70 8.27 4.91
C LEU A 220 6.09 8.34 5.55
N VAL A 221 7.12 8.00 4.82
CA VAL A 221 8.50 8.04 5.28
C VAL A 221 9.22 9.16 4.54
N ASP A 222 10.00 9.94 5.24
CA ASP A 222 10.94 10.89 4.64
C ASP A 222 12.06 10.08 3.97
N GLU A 223 12.02 10.01 2.64
CA GLU A 223 12.93 9.15 1.87
C GLU A 223 14.40 9.52 2.05
N PRO A 224 14.82 10.80 1.96
CA PRO A 224 16.19 11.20 2.29
C PRO A 224 16.63 10.75 3.68
N ALA A 225 15.80 10.95 4.70
CA ALA A 225 16.10 10.55 6.06
C ALA A 225 16.22 9.02 6.21
N LEU A 226 15.38 8.25 5.49
CA LEU A 226 15.49 6.79 5.49
C LEU A 226 16.77 6.31 4.81
N LEU A 227 17.14 6.91 3.68
CA LEU A 227 18.39 6.60 2.98
C LEU A 227 19.61 6.84 3.89
N ASP A 228 19.63 7.95 4.59
CA ASP A 228 20.71 8.30 5.53
C ASP A 228 20.75 7.32 6.73
N ALA A 229 19.58 6.96 7.28
CA ALA A 229 19.48 6.01 8.38
C ALA A 229 19.95 4.61 7.98
N LEU A 230 19.66 4.17 6.75
CA LEU A 230 20.11 2.88 6.22
C LEU A 230 21.62 2.86 5.93
N ARG A 231 22.16 3.91 5.30
CA ARG A 231 23.59 4.04 4.97
C ARG A 231 24.48 4.14 6.20
N SER A 232 24.02 4.86 7.22
CA SER A 232 24.73 5.01 8.48
C SER A 232 24.57 3.82 9.43
N GLY A 233 23.74 2.82 9.09
CA GLY A 233 23.42 1.71 10.00
C GLY A 233 22.57 2.13 11.20
N ARG A 234 21.91 3.29 11.15
CA ARG A 234 21.00 3.79 12.22
C ARG A 234 19.78 2.91 12.38
N ILE A 235 19.33 2.26 11.30
CA ILE A 235 18.39 1.14 11.31
C ILE A 235 18.98 -0.01 10.51
N ARG A 236 18.66 -1.24 10.94
CA ARG A 236 19.26 -2.44 10.37
C ARG A 236 18.82 -2.70 8.94
N HIS A 237 17.51 -2.60 8.66
CA HIS A 237 16.96 -2.98 7.36
C HIS A 237 15.60 -2.32 7.12
N ALA A 238 15.30 -2.01 5.86
CA ALA A 238 13.96 -1.59 5.44
C ALA A 238 13.39 -2.56 4.38
N ALA A 239 12.12 -2.93 4.54
CA ALA A 239 11.35 -3.68 3.56
C ALA A 239 10.22 -2.79 3.02
N LEU A 240 10.28 -2.50 1.75
CA LEU A 240 9.45 -1.49 1.10
C LEU A 240 8.68 -2.12 -0.07
N ASP A 241 7.37 -2.03 -0.04
CA ASP A 241 6.49 -2.39 -1.17
C ASP A 241 6.04 -1.15 -1.95
N VAL A 242 6.23 0.04 -1.35
CA VAL A 242 5.72 1.32 -1.86
C VAL A 242 6.79 2.41 -1.82
N PHE A 243 6.70 3.37 -2.76
CA PHE A 243 7.71 4.42 -2.97
C PHE A 243 7.04 5.77 -3.16
N ASP A 244 7.81 6.86 -3.05
CA ASP A 244 7.28 8.21 -3.30
C ASP A 244 6.99 8.43 -4.81
N ALA A 245 7.87 7.90 -5.66
CA ALA A 245 7.64 7.81 -7.09
C ALA A 245 7.46 6.34 -7.53
N GLU A 246 6.34 6.03 -8.16
CA GLU A 246 6.00 4.70 -8.67
C GLU A 246 5.64 4.76 -10.17
N PRO A 247 6.20 3.87 -11.01
CA PRO A 247 7.20 2.84 -10.72
C PRO A 247 8.52 3.41 -10.19
N LEU A 248 9.21 2.64 -9.30
CA LEU A 248 10.50 3.06 -8.75
C LEU A 248 11.49 3.29 -9.92
N PRO A 249 12.09 4.51 -10.05
CA PRO A 249 13.00 4.81 -11.15
C PRO A 249 14.21 3.88 -11.20
N ALA A 250 14.67 3.56 -12.41
CA ALA A 250 15.90 2.81 -12.60
C ALA A 250 17.10 3.54 -11.97
N GLY A 251 17.94 2.81 -11.24
CA GLY A 251 19.10 3.38 -10.53
C GLY A 251 18.74 4.14 -9.24
N HIS A 252 17.49 4.02 -8.77
CA HIS A 252 17.10 4.61 -7.49
C HIS A 252 18.02 4.12 -6.35
N PRO A 253 18.43 4.98 -5.40
CA PRO A 253 19.38 4.61 -4.34
C PRO A 253 18.99 3.36 -3.55
N PHE A 254 17.71 3.11 -3.30
CA PHE A 254 17.27 1.88 -2.62
C PHE A 254 17.71 0.59 -3.32
N THR A 255 17.85 0.61 -4.65
CA THR A 255 18.19 -0.61 -5.43
C THR A 255 19.63 -1.06 -5.23
N SER A 256 20.51 -0.18 -4.73
CA SER A 256 21.92 -0.46 -4.46
C SER A 256 22.24 -0.78 -3.00
N LEU A 257 21.29 -0.58 -2.09
CA LEU A 257 21.49 -0.83 -0.67
C LEU A 257 21.32 -2.32 -0.33
N PRO A 258 22.29 -2.96 0.33
CA PRO A 258 22.20 -4.38 0.71
C PRO A 258 21.18 -4.64 1.81
N ASN A 259 20.88 -3.63 2.62
CA ASN A 259 19.93 -3.68 3.73
C ASN A 259 18.55 -3.13 3.35
N VAL A 260 18.13 -3.35 2.10
CA VAL A 260 16.78 -3.04 1.62
C VAL A 260 16.19 -4.25 0.88
N THR A 261 14.95 -4.59 1.20
CA THR A 261 14.13 -5.56 0.46
C THR A 261 13.00 -4.81 -0.24
N LEU A 262 12.84 -5.02 -1.55
CA LEU A 262 11.91 -4.27 -2.39
C LEU A 262 10.90 -5.22 -3.04
N THR A 263 9.64 -4.77 -3.07
CA THR A 263 8.57 -5.35 -3.90
C THR A 263 7.84 -4.23 -4.65
N SER A 264 7.03 -4.56 -5.64
CA SER A 264 6.52 -3.62 -6.66
C SER A 264 5.06 -3.24 -6.42
N HIS A 265 4.73 -2.71 -5.25
CA HIS A 265 3.37 -2.33 -4.82
C HIS A 265 2.38 -3.49 -5.05
N ALA A 266 2.79 -4.67 -4.61
CA ALA A 266 2.09 -5.93 -4.87
C ALA A 266 1.41 -6.54 -3.63
N ALA A 267 1.49 -5.87 -2.48
CA ALA A 267 1.00 -6.42 -1.20
C ALA A 267 -0.49 -6.86 -1.24
N TYR A 268 -1.32 -6.17 -2.03
CA TYR A 268 -2.74 -6.53 -2.19
C TYR A 268 -2.97 -7.61 -3.25
N LYS A 269 -2.00 -7.93 -4.11
CA LYS A 269 -2.13 -8.75 -5.32
C LYS A 269 -2.21 -10.24 -5.00
N THR A 270 -3.29 -10.67 -4.37
CA THR A 270 -3.68 -12.08 -4.30
C THR A 270 -4.96 -12.31 -5.11
N ARG A 271 -5.21 -13.54 -5.52
CA ARG A 271 -6.44 -13.90 -6.24
C ARG A 271 -7.67 -13.54 -5.40
N GLU A 272 -7.66 -13.90 -4.12
CA GLU A 272 -8.77 -13.69 -3.20
C GLU A 272 -9.06 -12.20 -2.96
N ALA A 273 -8.02 -11.37 -2.81
CA ALA A 273 -8.19 -9.93 -2.66
C ALA A 273 -8.71 -9.31 -3.96
N THR A 274 -8.22 -9.78 -5.12
CA THR A 274 -8.65 -9.29 -6.43
C THR A 274 -10.10 -9.67 -6.72
N GLU A 275 -10.54 -10.88 -6.35
CA GLU A 275 -11.94 -11.30 -6.46
C GLU A 275 -12.86 -10.44 -5.59
N ARG A 276 -12.48 -10.17 -4.33
CA ARG A 276 -13.24 -9.24 -3.46
C ARG A 276 -13.29 -7.82 -4.00
N LEU A 277 -12.18 -7.32 -4.53
CA LEU A 277 -12.09 -5.99 -5.14
C LEU A 277 -13.01 -5.86 -6.35
N LEU A 278 -12.98 -6.85 -7.25
CA LEU A 278 -13.83 -6.87 -8.44
C LEU A 278 -15.30 -6.94 -8.06
N ALA A 279 -15.68 -7.85 -7.14
CA ALA A 279 -17.07 -7.98 -6.69
C ALA A 279 -17.60 -6.65 -6.10
N ALA A 280 -16.79 -5.97 -5.29
CA ALA A 280 -17.17 -4.67 -4.74
C ALA A 280 -17.28 -3.58 -5.83
N ALA A 281 -16.35 -3.56 -6.80
CA ALA A 281 -16.41 -2.62 -7.92
C ALA A 281 -17.67 -2.80 -8.76
N LEU A 282 -18.02 -4.05 -9.09
CA LEU A 282 -19.23 -4.36 -9.87
C LEU A 282 -20.51 -4.00 -9.10
N ALA A 283 -20.55 -4.24 -7.78
CA ALA A 283 -21.68 -3.83 -6.96
C ALA A 283 -21.88 -2.30 -6.95
N ILE A 284 -20.80 -1.52 -6.89
CA ILE A 284 -20.85 -0.04 -7.00
C ILE A 284 -21.30 0.35 -8.41
N LEU A 285 -20.74 -0.27 -9.45
CA LEU A 285 -21.14 -0.01 -10.84
C LEU A 285 -22.63 -0.21 -11.05
N ASP A 286 -23.19 -1.31 -10.57
CA ASP A 286 -24.61 -1.61 -10.69
C ASP A 286 -25.49 -0.58 -9.92
N ALA A 287 -25.01 -0.10 -8.78
CA ALA A 287 -25.68 0.96 -8.02
C ALA A 287 -25.67 2.30 -8.78
N GLU A 288 -24.52 2.68 -9.34
CA GLU A 288 -24.36 3.92 -10.10
C GLU A 288 -25.17 3.91 -11.41
N ARG A 289 -25.24 2.78 -12.10
CA ARG A 289 -26.09 2.63 -13.30
C ARG A 289 -27.56 2.84 -12.99
N ARG A 290 -28.06 2.36 -11.86
CA ARG A 290 -29.44 2.61 -11.43
C ARG A 290 -29.68 4.08 -11.07
N ARG A 291 -28.67 4.75 -10.52
CA ARG A 291 -28.73 6.16 -10.12
C ARG A 291 -28.67 7.12 -11.32
N LEU A 292 -28.00 6.71 -12.41
CA LEU A 292 -27.74 7.51 -13.61
C LEU A 292 -28.47 6.92 -14.84
N PRO A 293 -29.80 6.97 -14.91
CA PRO A 293 -30.55 6.45 -16.06
C PRO A 293 -30.11 7.18 -17.32
N GLY A 294 -29.70 6.43 -18.35
CA GLY A 294 -29.13 6.96 -19.60
C GLY A 294 -27.57 7.01 -19.62
N ALA A 295 -26.90 6.43 -18.65
CA ALA A 295 -25.44 6.26 -18.63
C ALA A 295 -24.95 5.04 -19.46
N LEU A 296 -25.79 4.53 -20.39
CA LEU A 296 -25.46 3.48 -21.37
C LEU A 296 -25.16 4.09 -22.71
#